data_b30e133a71d8bfc4dd7b7c189833e9c0
#
_entry.id   b30e133a71d8bfc4dd7b7c189833e9c0
#
_cell.length_a   1.000
_cell.length_b   1.000
_cell.length_c   1.000
_cell.angle_alpha   90.00
_cell.angle_beta   90.00
_cell.angle_gamma   90.00
#
_symmetry.space_group_name_H-M   'P 1'
#
loop_
_entity.id
_entity.type
_entity.pdbx_description
1 polymer ?
#
loop_
_entity_poly.entity_id
_entity_poly.type
_entity_poly.pdbx_seq_one_letter_code
_entity_poly.pdbx_strand_id
1 'polypeptide(L)'
;MLNLTSNKIKISSVGTTIFFSAFLSGCTGLAVSNKEPVSLVQGPAITDIFTPFDMALSCLKGQIRNDVNFSVGAILDQTGKDVVTDGGTGKLVTQGAGDMVQSALFRAGVSLLNRRDPRIIESEAKWGIRDPRMIQASNYYVTGSINSLDFIPGGGFDMQIGGVGPNYSQTRIIVGLDLSLTDARTSKVVGNVSLQKQIVAQDYGISAGRFAGRTLLNIQIGKGEREATNFALRQMLNLATFELLSQV
;
A
#
# COMPACT_ATOMS: atom_id res chain seq x y z
N MET A 1 -43.69 -26.29 58.93
CA MET A 1 -44.76 -25.60 59.69
C MET A 1 -45.15 -24.35 58.91
N LEU A 2 -46.39 -24.41 58.48
CA LEU A 2 -47.40 -23.35 58.36
C LEU A 2 -47.01 -22.15 57.44
N ASN A 3 -47.62 -22.01 56.33
CA ASN A 3 -49.05 -21.82 55.91
C ASN A 3 -49.27 -20.40 55.38
N LEU A 4 -49.58 -20.34 54.06
CA LEU A 4 -50.80 -19.72 53.50
C LEU A 4 -51.05 -18.24 53.88
N THR A 5 -51.25 -17.32 52.90
CA THR A 5 -52.47 -17.13 52.15
C THR A 5 -52.38 -16.02 51.12
N SER A 6 -52.82 -16.35 49.94
CA SER A 6 -53.60 -15.61 48.96
C SER A 6 -54.25 -14.30 49.45
N ASN A 7 -54.14 -13.22 48.64
CA ASN A 7 -55.34 -12.45 48.31
C ASN A 7 -55.21 -11.67 46.99
N LYS A 8 -56.19 -11.94 46.14
CA LYS A 8 -56.51 -11.19 44.93
C LYS A 8 -57.24 -9.93 45.32
N ILE A 9 -56.92 -8.80 44.71
CA ILE A 9 -57.90 -7.73 44.49
C ILE A 9 -57.74 -7.20 43.07
N LYS A 10 -58.85 -7.30 42.37
CA LYS A 10 -59.17 -6.58 41.09
C LYS A 10 -59.58 -5.17 41.41
N ILE A 11 -59.51 -4.29 40.41
CA ILE A 11 -60.38 -3.19 40.00
C ILE A 11 -59.52 -2.09 39.41
N SER A 12 -59.56 -1.87 38.13
CA SER A 12 -60.50 -1.08 37.31
C SER A 12 -60.13 0.41 37.21
N SER A 13 -59.79 0.77 36.05
CA SER A 13 -60.25 1.83 35.19
C SER A 13 -59.71 3.27 35.34
N VAL A 14 -59.54 3.80 34.18
CA VAL A 14 -59.69 5.20 33.72
C VAL A 14 -58.46 6.12 33.76
N GLY A 15 -57.85 6.23 32.65
CA GLY A 15 -57.82 7.40 31.78
C GLY A 15 -56.90 8.55 32.26
N THR A 16 -55.88 8.78 31.55
CA THR A 16 -55.54 10.11 31.04
C THR A 16 -54.29 9.99 30.14
N THR A 17 -54.51 10.26 28.89
CA THR A 17 -53.53 10.43 27.84
C THR A 17 -52.66 11.63 28.13
N ILE A 18 -51.36 11.44 28.30
CA ILE A 18 -50.40 12.53 28.16
C ILE A 18 -49.38 12.11 27.10
N PHE A 19 -49.52 12.70 25.93
CA PHE A 19 -48.56 12.75 24.87
C PHE A 19 -47.30 13.44 25.39
N PHE A 20 -46.24 12.71 25.59
CA PHE A 20 -44.91 13.27 25.72
C PHE A 20 -44.06 12.69 24.59
N SER A 21 -44.05 13.44 23.47
CA SER A 21 -43.18 13.16 22.34
C SER A 21 -41.74 13.52 22.73
N ALA A 22 -41.01 12.54 23.20
CA ALA A 22 -39.57 12.64 23.31
C ALA A 22 -38.95 12.23 21.96
N PHE A 23 -38.55 13.20 21.19
CA PHE A 23 -37.60 13.02 20.08
C PHE A 23 -36.25 12.56 20.67
N LEU A 24 -36.07 11.29 20.80
CA LEU A 24 -34.75 10.67 20.88
C LEU A 24 -34.44 10.08 19.48
N SER A 25 -33.87 10.91 18.64
CA SER A 25 -33.15 10.44 17.46
C SER A 25 -31.94 9.65 17.92
N GLY A 26 -32.16 8.40 18.29
CA GLY A 26 -31.09 7.43 18.42
C GLY A 26 -30.44 7.23 17.06
N CYS A 27 -29.16 7.50 16.95
CA CYS A 27 -28.33 6.87 15.93
C CYS A 27 -28.54 5.36 16.05
N THR A 28 -29.49 4.82 15.33
CA THR A 28 -29.55 3.38 15.08
C THR A 28 -28.30 3.07 14.31
N GLY A 29 -27.31 2.52 15.00
CA GLY A 29 -26.18 1.89 14.35
C GLY A 29 -26.72 1.04 13.22
N LEU A 30 -26.32 1.36 12.01
CA LEU A 30 -26.55 0.51 10.85
C LEU A 30 -25.97 -0.86 11.25
N ALA A 31 -26.88 -1.76 11.62
CA ALA A 31 -26.53 -3.16 11.68
C ALA A 31 -25.97 -3.48 10.29
N VAL A 32 -24.65 -3.59 10.21
CA VAL A 32 -23.98 -4.09 9.02
C VAL A 32 -24.55 -5.48 8.82
N SER A 33 -25.54 -5.56 7.94
CA SER A 33 -26.04 -6.83 7.45
C SER A 33 -24.82 -7.58 6.95
N ASN A 34 -24.60 -8.79 7.44
CA ASN A 34 -23.64 -9.76 6.90
C ASN A 34 -24.07 -10.22 5.48
N LYS A 35 -24.45 -9.29 4.63
CA LYS A 35 -24.49 -9.52 3.20
C LYS A 35 -23.02 -9.58 2.79
N GLU A 36 -22.60 -10.72 2.29
CA GLU A 36 -21.32 -10.84 1.61
C GLU A 36 -21.15 -9.64 0.69
N PRO A 37 -20.00 -8.94 0.78
CA PRO A 37 -19.77 -7.77 -0.06
C PRO A 37 -19.94 -8.23 -1.51
N VAL A 38 -20.88 -7.61 -2.21
CA VAL A 38 -21.06 -7.87 -3.64
C VAL A 38 -19.77 -7.44 -4.30
N SER A 39 -18.91 -8.40 -4.61
CA SER A 39 -17.69 -8.13 -5.37
C SER A 39 -18.11 -7.80 -6.80
N LEU A 40 -18.08 -6.52 -7.15
CA LEU A 40 -18.31 -6.06 -8.52
C LEU A 40 -17.16 -6.46 -9.46
N VAL A 41 -16.05 -6.93 -8.89
CA VAL A 41 -14.86 -7.39 -9.61
C VAL A 41 -14.60 -8.84 -9.22
N GLN A 42 -14.56 -9.75 -10.19
CA GLN A 42 -14.14 -11.12 -9.94
C GLN A 42 -12.67 -11.15 -9.53
N GLY A 43 -12.39 -11.69 -8.36
CA GLY A 43 -11.04 -11.79 -7.83
C GLY A 43 -11.01 -12.01 -6.32
N PRO A 44 -9.84 -12.15 -5.72
CA PRO A 44 -9.69 -12.23 -4.28
C PRO A 44 -10.18 -10.95 -3.60
N ALA A 45 -10.61 -11.06 -2.35
CA ALA A 45 -11.06 -9.93 -1.54
C ALA A 45 -9.97 -8.86 -1.43
N ILE A 46 -10.39 -7.60 -1.32
CA ILE A 46 -9.46 -6.49 -1.04
C ILE A 46 -8.89 -6.70 0.37
N THR A 47 -7.56 -6.72 0.46
CA THR A 47 -6.84 -6.89 1.72
C THR A 47 -5.84 -5.76 1.92
N ASP A 48 -5.56 -5.45 3.18
CA ASP A 48 -4.48 -4.53 3.51
C ASP A 48 -3.13 -5.14 3.13
N ILE A 49 -2.27 -4.30 2.54
CA ILE A 49 -0.89 -4.70 2.25
C ILE A 49 -0.07 -4.54 3.51
N PHE A 50 0.34 -5.66 4.09
CA PHE A 50 1.20 -5.72 5.25
C PHE A 50 2.52 -6.39 4.91
N THR A 51 3.63 -5.77 5.30
CA THR A 51 4.98 -6.31 5.11
C THR A 51 5.63 -6.63 6.45
N PRO A 52 6.61 -7.53 6.51
CA PRO A 52 7.34 -7.81 7.75
C PRO A 52 7.97 -6.57 8.39
N PHE A 53 8.28 -5.54 7.60
CA PHE A 53 8.91 -4.31 8.06
C PHE A 53 7.93 -3.27 8.62
N ASP A 54 6.62 -3.48 8.48
CA ASP A 54 5.61 -2.58 9.05
C ASP A 54 5.65 -2.54 10.58
N MET A 55 5.97 -3.67 11.21
CA MET A 55 6.18 -3.72 12.65
C MET A 55 7.43 -2.93 13.06
N ALA A 56 8.53 -3.08 12.33
CA ALA A 56 9.76 -2.34 12.58
C ALA A 56 9.53 -0.82 12.49
N LEU A 57 8.83 -0.36 11.43
CA LEU A 57 8.45 1.04 11.30
C LEU A 57 7.58 1.51 12.46
N SER A 58 6.62 0.69 12.91
CA SER A 58 5.76 1.02 14.03
C SER A 58 6.51 1.14 15.36
N CYS A 59 7.64 0.45 15.54
CA CYS A 59 8.50 0.58 16.71
C CYS A 59 9.18 1.96 16.79
N LEU A 60 9.29 2.70 15.69
CA LEU A 60 9.86 4.06 15.67
C LEU A 60 8.88 5.13 16.18
N LYS A 61 7.58 4.78 16.36
CA LYS A 61 6.58 5.74 16.84
C LYS A 61 6.99 6.32 18.21
N GLY A 62 7.08 7.65 18.25
CA GLY A 62 7.45 8.38 19.46
C GLY A 62 8.97 8.41 19.76
N GLN A 63 9.80 7.75 18.95
CA GLN A 63 11.25 7.84 19.09
C GLN A 63 11.82 9.07 18.35
N ILE A 64 11.17 9.48 17.28
CA ILE A 64 11.53 10.68 16.52
C ILE A 64 10.68 11.84 17.02
N ARG A 65 11.31 12.99 17.25
CA ARG A 65 10.64 14.20 17.76
C ARG A 65 9.57 14.69 16.79
N ASN A 66 8.38 15.05 17.32
CA ASN A 66 7.24 15.51 16.52
C ASN A 66 7.44 16.90 15.88
N ASP A 67 8.43 17.67 16.34
CA ASP A 67 8.79 18.97 15.75
C ASP A 67 9.73 18.84 14.54
N VAL A 68 10.18 17.64 14.23
CA VAL A 68 10.96 17.33 13.04
C VAL A 68 10.02 16.87 11.92
N ASN A 69 9.94 17.71 10.89
CA ASN A 69 9.04 17.49 9.76
C ASN A 69 9.76 16.83 8.59
N PHE A 70 9.19 15.77 8.10
CA PHE A 70 9.65 15.04 6.93
C PHE A 70 8.75 15.31 5.72
N SER A 71 9.30 15.17 4.54
CA SER A 71 8.55 15.14 3.30
C SER A 71 9.14 14.15 2.31
N VAL A 72 8.37 13.77 1.31
CA VAL A 72 8.83 12.90 0.23
C VAL A 72 8.92 13.74 -1.04
N GLY A 73 10.09 13.75 -1.66
CA GLY A 73 10.33 14.32 -2.97
C GLY A 73 10.13 13.30 -4.09
N ALA A 74 10.90 13.44 -5.15
CA ALA A 74 10.84 12.53 -6.29
C ALA A 74 11.51 11.19 -5.96
N ILE A 75 10.81 10.10 -6.23
CA ILE A 75 11.34 8.74 -6.25
C ILE A 75 11.01 8.19 -7.63
N LEU A 76 12.04 8.14 -8.48
CA LEU A 76 11.89 7.92 -9.90
C LEU A 76 12.13 6.47 -10.27
N ASP A 77 11.40 5.98 -11.26
CA ASP A 77 11.76 4.75 -11.96
C ASP A 77 12.83 5.07 -13.02
N GLN A 78 14.05 4.64 -12.76
CA GLN A 78 15.21 4.81 -13.66
C GLN A 78 15.67 3.48 -14.25
N THR A 79 14.84 2.45 -14.20
CA THR A 79 15.19 1.12 -14.73
C THR A 79 15.27 1.08 -16.24
N GLY A 80 14.67 2.06 -16.95
CA GLY A 80 14.65 2.10 -18.42
C GLY A 80 13.79 1.03 -19.07
N LYS A 81 12.91 0.33 -18.31
CA LYS A 81 12.12 -0.80 -18.82
C LYS A 81 10.62 -0.48 -18.90
N ASP A 82 10.04 -0.60 -20.06
CA ASP A 82 8.59 -0.53 -20.28
C ASP A 82 7.95 -1.93 -20.30
N VAL A 83 8.65 -2.92 -20.82
CA VAL A 83 8.26 -4.33 -20.90
C VAL A 83 9.41 -5.23 -20.43
N VAL A 84 9.11 -6.51 -20.18
CA VAL A 84 10.09 -7.49 -19.63
C VAL A 84 11.38 -7.58 -20.45
N THR A 85 11.32 -7.34 -21.75
CA THR A 85 12.45 -7.54 -22.68
C THR A 85 13.01 -6.25 -23.26
N ASP A 86 12.46 -5.09 -22.92
CA ASP A 86 12.75 -3.83 -23.59
C ASP A 86 13.58 -2.89 -22.70
N GLY A 87 14.41 -2.07 -23.35
CA GLY A 87 15.15 -0.97 -22.75
C GLY A 87 14.39 0.37 -22.80
N GLY A 88 13.11 0.36 -22.46
CA GLY A 88 12.23 1.53 -22.52
C GLY A 88 12.49 2.59 -21.44
N THR A 89 11.52 3.47 -21.24
CA THR A 89 11.65 4.65 -20.34
C THR A 89 11.37 4.38 -18.86
N GLY A 90 11.21 3.10 -18.43
CA GLY A 90 11.05 2.78 -17.03
C GLY A 90 9.62 2.93 -16.51
N LYS A 91 8.65 2.32 -17.19
CA LYS A 91 7.25 2.27 -16.73
C LYS A 91 6.77 0.88 -16.29
N LEU A 92 7.64 -0.10 -16.29
CA LEU A 92 7.28 -1.45 -15.90
C LEU A 92 7.11 -1.55 -14.39
N VAL A 93 7.92 -0.84 -13.63
CA VAL A 93 7.77 -0.71 -12.16
C VAL A 93 6.70 0.35 -11.85
N THR A 94 6.03 0.18 -10.73
CA THR A 94 5.01 1.15 -10.31
C THR A 94 5.60 2.55 -10.13
N GLN A 95 4.92 3.56 -10.66
CA GLN A 95 5.26 4.96 -10.47
C GLN A 95 4.88 5.47 -9.05
N GLY A 96 4.27 4.61 -8.25
CA GLY A 96 3.82 4.91 -6.87
C GLY A 96 4.89 4.72 -5.79
N ALA A 97 6.17 4.56 -6.12
CA ALA A 97 7.23 4.34 -5.13
C ALA A 97 7.28 5.44 -4.05
N GLY A 98 7.08 6.69 -4.44
CA GLY A 98 7.01 7.80 -3.49
C GLY A 98 5.81 7.73 -2.55
N ASP A 99 4.66 7.20 -2.99
CA ASP A 99 3.50 7.00 -2.13
C ASP A 99 3.75 5.85 -1.14
N MET A 100 4.50 4.83 -1.55
CA MET A 100 4.92 3.75 -0.65
C MET A 100 5.84 4.28 0.45
N VAL A 101 6.83 5.12 0.12
CA VAL A 101 7.69 5.77 1.13
C VAL A 101 6.91 6.70 2.03
N GLN A 102 5.97 7.48 1.48
CA GLN A 102 5.08 8.32 2.27
C GLN A 102 4.26 7.50 3.27
N SER A 103 3.74 6.35 2.85
CA SER A 103 3.03 5.41 3.71
C SER A 103 3.92 4.81 4.80
N ALA A 104 5.19 4.50 4.47
CA ALA A 104 6.17 3.98 5.43
C ALA A 104 6.52 5.02 6.51
N LEU A 105 6.78 6.28 6.10
CA LEU A 105 7.01 7.39 7.03
C LEU A 105 5.82 7.64 7.95
N PHE A 106 4.60 7.60 7.40
CA PHE A 106 3.38 7.74 8.20
C PHE A 106 3.24 6.61 9.24
N ARG A 107 3.55 5.38 8.85
CA ARG A 107 3.58 4.23 9.77
C ARG A 107 4.62 4.37 10.88
N ALA A 108 5.77 4.96 10.57
CA ALA A 108 6.80 5.27 11.56
C ALA A 108 6.37 6.36 12.56
N GLY A 109 5.25 7.05 12.30
CA GLY A 109 4.69 8.05 13.20
C GLY A 109 5.43 9.37 13.20
N VAL A 110 6.23 9.67 12.17
CA VAL A 110 6.90 10.96 12.02
C VAL A 110 5.94 12.05 11.56
N SER A 111 6.25 13.31 11.87
CA SER A 111 5.53 14.46 11.32
C SER A 111 5.79 14.57 9.83
N LEU A 112 4.77 14.30 9.00
CA LEU A 112 4.89 14.17 7.56
C LEU A 112 4.13 15.27 6.83
N LEU A 113 4.85 16.02 6.00
CA LEU A 113 4.30 17.08 5.15
C LEU A 113 4.17 16.59 3.71
N ASN A 114 3.00 16.77 3.11
CA ASN A 114 2.81 16.44 1.70
C ASN A 114 3.45 17.50 0.80
N ARG A 115 4.46 17.10 0.03
CA ARG A 115 5.17 17.92 -0.96
C ARG A 115 5.17 17.29 -2.36
N ARG A 116 4.47 16.18 -2.53
CA ARG A 116 4.47 15.44 -3.81
C ARG A 116 3.61 16.11 -4.88
N ASP A 117 2.56 16.80 -4.47
CA ASP A 117 1.72 17.57 -5.40
C ASP A 117 1.55 19.02 -4.89
N PRO A 118 2.36 19.94 -5.38
CA PRO A 118 2.30 21.35 -4.98
C PRO A 118 1.13 22.10 -5.63
N ARG A 119 0.46 21.55 -6.64
CA ARG A 119 -0.55 22.25 -7.46
C ARG A 119 -1.71 22.78 -6.64
N ILE A 120 -2.16 22.05 -5.62
CA ILE A 120 -3.26 22.51 -4.74
C ILE A 120 -2.83 23.78 -4.00
N ILE A 121 -1.65 23.74 -3.37
CA ILE A 121 -1.10 24.87 -2.61
C ILE A 121 -0.90 26.10 -3.52
N GLU A 122 -0.34 25.87 -4.71
CA GLU A 122 -0.11 26.94 -5.69
C GLU A 122 -1.42 27.55 -6.18
N SER A 123 -2.45 26.75 -6.42
CA SER A 123 -3.77 27.23 -6.84
C SER A 123 -4.45 28.03 -5.73
N GLU A 124 -4.45 27.54 -4.50
CA GLU A 124 -5.02 28.24 -3.35
C GLU A 124 -4.29 29.56 -3.07
N ALA A 125 -2.97 29.59 -3.26
CA ALA A 125 -2.17 30.83 -3.14
C ALA A 125 -2.54 31.82 -4.24
N LYS A 126 -2.68 31.38 -5.50
CA LYS A 126 -3.10 32.23 -6.62
C LYS A 126 -4.52 32.79 -6.42
N TRP A 127 -5.39 32.05 -5.77
CA TRP A 127 -6.75 32.50 -5.47
C TRP A 127 -6.84 33.37 -4.20
N GLY A 128 -5.72 33.58 -3.48
CA GLY A 128 -5.71 34.34 -2.24
C GLY A 128 -6.35 33.62 -1.05
N ILE A 129 -6.62 32.32 -1.16
CA ILE A 129 -7.23 31.51 -0.09
C ILE A 129 -6.17 31.15 0.96
N ARG A 130 -4.91 30.95 0.54
CA ARG A 130 -3.81 30.53 1.39
C ARG A 130 -2.58 31.43 1.21
N ASP A 131 -1.97 31.81 2.33
CA ASP A 131 -0.64 32.42 2.29
C ASP A 131 0.45 31.33 2.29
N PRO A 132 1.27 31.20 1.23
CA PRO A 132 2.36 30.22 1.17
C PRO A 132 3.39 30.35 2.31
N ARG A 133 3.51 31.53 2.92
CA ARG A 133 4.43 31.78 4.04
C ARG A 133 4.00 31.06 5.33
N MET A 134 2.71 30.71 5.43
CA MET A 134 2.16 29.97 6.57
C MET A 134 2.33 28.47 6.46
N ILE A 135 2.86 27.97 5.34
CA ILE A 135 3.07 26.55 5.13
C ILE A 135 4.30 26.11 5.94
N GLN A 136 4.10 25.04 6.71
CA GLN A 136 5.16 24.49 7.55
C GLN A 136 6.33 23.98 6.69
N ALA A 137 7.55 24.33 7.04
CA ALA A 137 8.75 23.90 6.32
C ALA A 137 9.13 22.45 6.68
N SER A 138 9.63 21.68 5.71
CA SER A 138 10.24 20.39 5.97
C SER A 138 11.63 20.57 6.53
N ASN A 139 11.99 19.76 7.54
CA ASN A 139 13.38 19.68 8.04
C ASN A 139 14.19 18.71 7.17
N TYR A 140 13.58 17.60 6.80
CA TYR A 140 14.19 16.59 5.95
C TYR A 140 13.27 16.19 4.80
N TYR A 141 13.86 15.78 3.70
CA TYR A 141 13.12 15.19 2.61
C TYR A 141 13.81 13.92 2.09
N VAL A 142 12.99 12.94 1.72
CA VAL A 142 13.44 11.68 1.13
C VAL A 142 13.32 11.77 -0.39
N THR A 143 14.40 11.45 -1.08
CA THR A 143 14.44 11.28 -2.54
C THR A 143 15.11 9.97 -2.89
N GLY A 144 14.98 9.54 -4.14
CA GLY A 144 15.65 8.33 -4.58
C GLY A 144 15.23 7.86 -5.95
N SER A 145 15.64 6.66 -6.27
CA SER A 145 15.29 5.99 -7.51
C SER A 145 15.25 4.47 -7.38
N ILE A 146 14.45 3.85 -8.23
CA ILE A 146 14.56 2.44 -8.54
C ILE A 146 15.50 2.38 -9.74
N ASN A 147 16.68 1.81 -9.56
CA ASN A 147 17.79 1.92 -10.52
C ASN A 147 18.09 0.62 -11.26
N SER A 148 17.58 -0.52 -10.80
CA SER A 148 17.70 -1.77 -11.53
C SER A 148 16.42 -2.59 -11.46
N LEU A 149 16.11 -3.23 -12.59
CA LEU A 149 15.04 -4.22 -12.74
C LEU A 149 15.47 -5.19 -13.84
N ASP A 150 16.07 -6.29 -13.45
CA ASP A 150 16.60 -7.28 -14.38
C ASP A 150 15.81 -8.57 -14.32
N PHE A 151 15.39 -9.04 -15.48
CA PHE A 151 14.72 -10.32 -15.65
C PHE A 151 15.73 -11.35 -16.16
N ILE A 152 16.06 -12.29 -15.31
CA ILE A 152 16.99 -13.36 -15.65
C ILE A 152 16.18 -14.63 -15.90
N PRO A 153 16.11 -15.13 -17.14
CA PRO A 153 15.46 -16.40 -17.43
C PRO A 153 16.09 -17.52 -16.62
N GLY A 154 15.27 -18.25 -15.89
CA GLY A 154 15.69 -19.45 -15.18
C GLY A 154 15.50 -20.70 -16.03
N GLY A 155 15.72 -21.85 -15.44
CA GLY A 155 15.41 -23.15 -16.06
C GLY A 155 13.89 -23.36 -16.17
N GLY A 156 13.50 -24.09 -17.19
CA GLY A 156 12.11 -24.51 -17.38
C GLY A 156 12.03 -25.78 -18.20
N PHE A 157 10.88 -26.44 -18.18
CA PHE A 157 10.58 -27.53 -19.09
C PHE A 157 9.16 -27.40 -19.62
N ASP A 158 8.95 -27.85 -20.82
CA ASP A 158 7.65 -27.99 -21.47
C ASP A 158 7.61 -29.37 -22.13
N MET A 159 6.76 -30.24 -21.64
CA MET A 159 6.61 -31.59 -22.15
C MET A 159 5.18 -31.78 -22.63
N GLN A 160 5.00 -31.87 -23.94
CA GLN A 160 3.70 -32.02 -24.57
C GLN A 160 3.56 -33.36 -25.30
N ILE A 161 2.47 -34.08 -25.05
CA ILE A 161 2.08 -35.27 -25.79
C ILE A 161 0.74 -34.95 -26.46
N GLY A 162 0.72 -35.00 -27.80
CA GLY A 162 -0.47 -34.62 -28.56
C GLY A 162 -0.90 -33.16 -28.45
N GLY A 163 -0.01 -32.27 -28.03
CA GLY A 163 -0.27 -30.85 -27.85
C GLY A 163 -0.80 -30.44 -26.47
N VAL A 164 -0.80 -31.35 -25.52
CA VAL A 164 -1.18 -31.11 -24.11
C VAL A 164 -0.09 -31.66 -23.19
N GLY A 165 0.30 -30.88 -22.18
CA GLY A 165 1.27 -31.35 -21.20
C GLY A 165 1.65 -30.31 -20.15
N PRO A 166 2.36 -30.75 -19.08
CA PRO A 166 2.83 -29.86 -18.04
C PRO A 166 3.95 -28.94 -18.53
N ASN A 167 3.91 -27.69 -18.10
CA ASN A 167 4.99 -26.76 -18.26
C ASN A 167 5.44 -26.18 -16.91
N TYR A 168 6.71 -25.89 -16.81
CA TYR A 168 7.30 -25.19 -15.68
C TYR A 168 8.29 -24.15 -16.21
N SER A 169 8.18 -22.95 -15.70
CA SER A 169 9.18 -21.92 -15.95
C SER A 169 9.57 -21.22 -14.66
N GLN A 170 10.81 -20.76 -14.62
CA GLN A 170 11.33 -19.97 -13.52
C GLN A 170 11.93 -18.68 -14.07
N THR A 171 11.53 -17.55 -13.51
CA THR A 171 12.11 -16.25 -13.81
C THR A 171 12.67 -15.65 -12.52
N ARG A 172 13.87 -15.11 -12.58
CA ARG A 172 14.48 -14.35 -11.49
C ARG A 172 14.39 -12.88 -11.82
N ILE A 173 13.89 -12.10 -10.87
CA ILE A 173 13.75 -10.67 -11.00
C ILE A 173 14.68 -10.03 -9.98
N ILE A 174 15.57 -9.18 -10.42
CA ILE A 174 16.44 -8.40 -9.54
C ILE A 174 15.93 -6.98 -9.53
N VAL A 175 15.62 -6.44 -8.35
CA VAL A 175 15.19 -5.07 -8.14
C VAL A 175 16.21 -4.37 -7.27
N GLY A 176 16.69 -3.21 -7.69
CA GLY A 176 17.57 -2.34 -6.92
C GLY A 176 16.96 -0.96 -6.73
N LEU A 177 17.20 -0.36 -5.58
CA LEU A 177 16.79 1.00 -5.26
C LEU A 177 17.81 1.72 -4.38
N ASP A 178 17.84 3.03 -4.51
CA ASP A 178 18.58 3.95 -3.66
C ASP A 178 17.64 4.99 -3.10
N LEU A 179 17.70 5.20 -1.78
CA LEU A 179 17.01 6.30 -1.10
C LEU A 179 18.01 7.16 -0.34
N SER A 180 17.80 8.47 -0.36
CA SER A 180 18.59 9.45 0.37
C SER A 180 17.71 10.33 1.23
N LEU A 181 18.19 10.63 2.43
CA LEU A 181 17.62 11.62 3.34
C LEU A 181 18.45 12.88 3.30
N THR A 182 17.82 14.00 3.00
CA THR A 182 18.50 15.27 2.82
C THR A 182 17.96 16.32 3.81
N ASP A 183 18.85 17.05 4.48
CA ASP A 183 18.53 18.24 5.27
C ASP A 183 18.04 19.33 4.31
N ALA A 184 16.79 19.77 4.46
CA ALA A 184 16.16 20.72 3.55
C ALA A 184 16.77 22.14 3.64
N ARG A 185 17.37 22.49 4.77
CA ARG A 185 17.97 23.80 4.99
C ARG A 185 19.35 23.92 4.35
N THR A 186 20.13 22.84 4.41
CA THR A 186 21.53 22.86 3.97
C THR A 186 21.74 22.12 2.66
N SER A 187 20.74 21.38 2.19
CA SER A 187 20.83 20.44 1.06
C SER A 187 21.89 19.35 1.26
N LYS A 188 22.28 19.09 2.49
CA LYS A 188 23.24 18.05 2.82
C LYS A 188 22.55 16.70 2.93
N VAL A 189 23.05 15.71 2.24
CA VAL A 189 22.61 14.32 2.42
C VAL A 189 23.11 13.83 3.77
N VAL A 190 22.19 13.46 4.65
CA VAL A 190 22.45 13.01 6.02
C VAL A 190 22.27 11.51 6.20
N GLY A 191 21.61 10.87 5.27
CA GLY A 191 21.45 9.41 5.25
C GLY A 191 21.31 8.92 3.82
N ASN A 192 21.80 7.72 3.57
CA ASN A 192 21.65 7.02 2.29
C ASN A 192 21.53 5.52 2.51
N VAL A 193 20.65 4.88 1.75
CA VAL A 193 20.42 3.44 1.78
C VAL A 193 20.29 2.92 0.37
N SER A 194 21.09 1.91 0.04
CA SER A 194 21.05 1.21 -1.24
C SER A 194 20.70 -0.25 -1.00
N LEU A 195 19.60 -0.70 -1.58
CA LEU A 195 19.11 -2.07 -1.42
C LEU A 195 18.91 -2.77 -2.76
N GLN A 196 19.20 -4.06 -2.77
CA GLN A 196 18.93 -4.95 -3.90
C GLN A 196 18.26 -6.23 -3.42
N LYS A 197 17.24 -6.69 -4.13
CA LYS A 197 16.54 -7.92 -3.83
C LYS A 197 16.34 -8.74 -5.09
N GLN A 198 16.64 -10.03 -4.98
CA GLN A 198 16.28 -11.04 -5.97
C GLN A 198 14.94 -11.68 -5.58
N ILE A 199 14.04 -11.75 -6.54
CA ILE A 199 12.75 -12.42 -6.44
C ILE A 199 12.77 -13.58 -7.41
N VAL A 200 12.26 -14.74 -6.98
CA VAL A 200 12.12 -15.92 -7.84
C VAL A 200 10.63 -16.10 -8.09
N ALA A 201 10.21 -15.92 -9.33
CA ALA A 201 8.89 -16.25 -9.80
C ALA A 201 8.91 -17.66 -10.42
N GLN A 202 7.96 -18.50 -10.02
CA GLN A 202 7.80 -19.86 -10.53
C GLN A 202 6.40 -20.03 -11.07
N ASP A 203 6.31 -20.39 -12.32
CA ASP A 203 5.04 -20.65 -12.99
C ASP A 203 4.90 -22.14 -13.28
N TYR A 204 3.78 -22.70 -12.85
CA TYR A 204 3.37 -24.06 -13.14
C TYR A 204 2.09 -24.01 -13.97
N GLY A 205 2.04 -24.75 -15.06
CA GLY A 205 0.87 -24.74 -15.91
C GLY A 205 0.68 -26.06 -16.66
N ILE A 206 -0.46 -26.14 -17.32
CA ILE A 206 -0.74 -27.15 -18.35
C ILE A 206 -0.88 -26.39 -19.65
N SER A 207 0.03 -26.62 -20.59
CA SER A 207 -0.13 -26.09 -21.94
C SER A 207 -1.09 -26.94 -22.73
N ALA A 208 -2.10 -26.30 -23.33
CA ALA A 208 -3.07 -26.94 -24.21
C ALA A 208 -3.11 -26.25 -25.56
N GLY A 209 -2.78 -26.97 -26.62
CA GLY A 209 -3.02 -26.58 -27.99
C GLY A 209 -1.86 -25.91 -28.75
N ARG A 210 -1.85 -26.16 -30.09
CA ARG A 210 -0.80 -25.75 -31.04
C ARG A 210 -0.63 -24.24 -31.23
N PHE A 211 -1.58 -23.40 -30.82
CA PHE A 211 -1.63 -21.97 -31.13
C PHE A 211 -1.70 -21.04 -29.93
N ALA A 212 -1.87 -21.55 -28.71
CA ALA A 212 -2.02 -20.72 -27.52
C ALA A 212 -0.69 -20.40 -26.80
N GLY A 213 0.39 -21.11 -27.14
CA GLY A 213 1.59 -21.21 -26.32
C GLY A 213 2.45 -19.96 -26.16
N ARG A 214 2.42 -19.00 -27.09
CA ARG A 214 3.25 -17.78 -26.96
C ARG A 214 2.50 -16.56 -26.48
N THR A 215 1.28 -16.35 -26.94
CA THR A 215 0.53 -15.12 -26.62
C THR A 215 -0.17 -15.19 -25.26
N LEU A 216 -0.71 -16.36 -24.89
CA LEU A 216 -1.33 -16.56 -23.58
C LEU A 216 -0.31 -16.67 -22.45
N LEU A 217 0.84 -17.30 -22.67
CA LEU A 217 1.91 -17.36 -21.69
C LEU A 217 2.47 -15.95 -21.38
N ASN A 218 2.67 -15.11 -22.36
CA ASN A 218 3.13 -13.74 -22.17
C ASN A 218 2.15 -12.88 -21.35
N ILE A 219 0.85 -13.14 -21.46
CA ILE A 219 -0.17 -12.38 -20.72
C ILE A 219 -0.27 -12.84 -19.25
N GLN A 220 -0.14 -14.14 -18.97
CA GLN A 220 -0.19 -14.66 -17.60
C GLN A 220 1.08 -14.39 -16.81
N ILE A 221 2.24 -14.59 -17.40
CA ILE A 221 3.55 -14.28 -16.80
C ILE A 221 3.62 -12.80 -16.40
N GLY A 222 3.17 -11.88 -17.28
CA GLY A 222 3.21 -10.45 -17.02
C GLY A 222 2.37 -9.97 -15.83
N LYS A 223 1.32 -10.69 -15.41
CA LYS A 223 0.49 -10.30 -14.25
C LYS A 223 1.09 -10.74 -12.93
N GLY A 224 1.46 -12.00 -12.79
CA GLY A 224 2.05 -12.53 -11.56
C GLY A 224 3.41 -11.90 -11.23
N GLU A 225 4.24 -11.63 -12.23
CA GLU A 225 5.53 -10.98 -12.07
C GLU A 225 5.39 -9.52 -11.59
N ARG A 226 4.43 -8.77 -12.10
CA ARG A 226 4.17 -7.39 -11.64
C ARG A 226 3.70 -7.32 -10.20
N GLU A 227 2.83 -8.22 -9.77
CA GLU A 227 2.35 -8.28 -8.40
C GLU A 227 3.48 -8.63 -7.44
N ALA A 228 4.29 -9.64 -7.75
CA ALA A 228 5.44 -10.04 -6.97
C ALA A 228 6.50 -8.91 -6.88
N THR A 229 6.76 -8.24 -8.01
CA THR A 229 7.70 -7.11 -8.08
C THR A 229 7.20 -5.93 -7.25
N ASN A 230 5.93 -5.56 -7.34
CA ASN A 230 5.35 -4.47 -6.57
C ASN A 230 5.36 -4.77 -5.07
N PHE A 231 5.07 -5.99 -4.66
CA PHE A 231 5.14 -6.40 -3.26
C PHE A 231 6.57 -6.36 -2.72
N ALA A 232 7.53 -6.89 -3.47
CA ALA A 232 8.93 -6.85 -3.10
C ALA A 232 9.47 -5.42 -3.03
N LEU A 233 9.10 -4.56 -4.00
CA LEU A 233 9.45 -3.16 -3.97
C LEU A 233 8.92 -2.46 -2.72
N ARG A 234 7.66 -2.72 -2.34
CA ARG A 234 7.10 -2.18 -1.09
C ARG A 234 7.88 -2.64 0.13
N GLN A 235 8.26 -3.92 0.21
CA GLN A 235 9.10 -4.43 1.29
C GLN A 235 10.45 -3.71 1.37
N MET A 236 11.11 -3.55 0.23
CA MET A 236 12.40 -2.87 0.14
C MET A 236 12.30 -1.39 0.54
N LEU A 237 11.26 -0.68 0.07
CA LEU A 237 11.02 0.72 0.42
C LEU A 237 10.70 0.89 1.90
N ASN A 238 9.95 -0.03 2.51
CA ASN A 238 9.68 -0.01 3.94
C ASN A 238 10.96 -0.23 4.75
N LEU A 239 11.79 -1.20 4.36
CA LEU A 239 13.10 -1.42 4.99
C LEU A 239 14.03 -0.22 4.82
N ALA A 240 14.16 0.29 3.60
CA ALA A 240 15.02 1.45 3.32
C ALA A 240 14.58 2.69 4.12
N THR A 241 13.26 2.90 4.25
CA THR A 241 12.73 4.00 5.07
C THR A 241 13.05 3.82 6.56
N PHE A 242 12.94 2.58 7.07
CA PHE A 242 13.33 2.26 8.43
C PHE A 242 14.81 2.52 8.67
N GLU A 243 15.69 2.05 7.77
CA GLU A 243 17.14 2.26 7.86
C GLU A 243 17.53 3.74 7.77
N LEU A 244 16.86 4.53 6.89
CA LEU A 244 17.08 5.98 6.82
C LEU A 244 16.71 6.69 8.12
N LEU A 245 15.55 6.35 8.70
CA LEU A 245 15.10 6.94 9.96
C LEU A 245 15.98 6.53 11.15
N SER A 246 16.66 5.41 11.07
CA SER A 246 17.59 4.93 12.10
C SER A 246 18.93 5.66 12.09
N GLN A 247 19.21 6.48 11.04
CA GLN A 247 20.44 7.26 10.90
C GLN A 247 20.31 8.70 11.47
N VAL A 248 19.11 9.11 11.85
CA VAL A 248 18.77 10.44 12.41
C VAL A 248 18.15 10.31 13.77
#